data_52ba07fab4183e59bc65ccc2c19fb92c
#
_entry.id   52ba07fab4183e59bc65ccc2c19fb92c
#
_cell.length_a   1.000
_cell.length_b   1.000
_cell.length_c   1.000
_cell.angle_alpha   90.00
_cell.angle_beta   90.00
_cell.angle_gamma   90.00
#
_symmetry.space_group_name_H-M   'P 1'
#
loop_
_entity.id
_entity.type
_entity.pdbx_description
1 polymer ?
#
loop_
_entity_poly.entity_id
_entity_poly.type
_entity_poly.pdbx_seq_one_letter_code
_entity_poly.pdbx_strand_id
1 'polypeptide(L)'
;MIIRPVQLADAAAIRAIYQPYVTETAITFEVDVPTVPEFERRITKTLAQYPYLVAEVGGKVLGYAYASSYYARAAYDWTTELSIYVAKEARGQGIGSALYTALEEELQARGYLRFLACIAVPNEASIAMHEKRGYVQVAHFPRIGYKFDQWHDIVWMQKTIDWPVNTLKEVEEKR
;
A
#
# COMPACT_ATOMS: atom_id res chain seq x y z
N MET A 1 3.24 13.66 -14.88
CA MET A 1 3.00 12.44 -14.09
C MET A 1 1.56 12.01 -14.32
N ILE A 2 1.35 10.73 -14.62
CA ILE A 2 0.05 10.11 -14.82
C ILE A 2 -0.10 9.02 -13.76
N ILE A 3 -1.22 9.01 -13.03
CA ILE A 3 -1.60 7.90 -12.17
C ILE A 3 -2.63 7.08 -12.96
N ARG A 4 -2.38 5.79 -13.12
CA ARG A 4 -3.25 4.89 -13.89
C ARG A 4 -3.33 3.51 -13.24
N PRO A 5 -4.36 2.72 -13.56
CA PRO A 5 -4.39 1.30 -13.20
C PRO A 5 -3.17 0.56 -13.74
N VAL A 6 -2.69 -0.39 -12.96
CA VAL A 6 -1.59 -1.29 -13.33
C VAL A 6 -1.99 -2.20 -14.50
N GLN A 7 -1.03 -2.54 -15.35
CA GLN A 7 -1.15 -3.58 -16.38
C GLN A 7 -0.16 -4.70 -16.10
N LEU A 8 -0.41 -5.90 -16.60
CA LEU A 8 0.54 -7.02 -16.44
C LEU A 8 1.92 -6.71 -17.02
N ALA A 9 1.96 -5.92 -18.10
CA ALA A 9 3.22 -5.45 -18.71
C ALA A 9 4.07 -4.59 -17.75
N ASP A 10 3.48 -4.01 -16.71
CA ASP A 10 4.22 -3.22 -15.70
C ASP A 10 4.99 -4.09 -14.70
N ALA A 11 4.76 -5.40 -14.66
CA ALA A 11 5.32 -6.29 -13.66
C ALA A 11 6.85 -6.24 -13.56
N ALA A 12 7.53 -6.11 -14.71
CA ALA A 12 8.98 -5.98 -14.74
C ALA A 12 9.46 -4.66 -14.11
N ALA A 13 8.78 -3.54 -14.39
CA ALA A 13 9.09 -2.23 -13.82
C ALA A 13 8.80 -2.21 -12.30
N ILE A 14 7.67 -2.77 -11.89
CA ILE A 14 7.28 -2.91 -10.47
C ILE A 14 8.31 -3.73 -9.71
N ARG A 15 8.75 -4.87 -10.28
CA ARG A 15 9.83 -5.68 -9.70
C ARG A 15 11.13 -4.88 -9.55
N ALA A 16 11.52 -4.12 -10.57
CA ALA A 16 12.72 -3.28 -10.51
C ALA A 16 12.65 -2.23 -9.40
N ILE A 17 11.48 -1.60 -9.20
CA ILE A 17 11.24 -0.67 -8.09
C ILE A 17 11.34 -1.39 -6.74
N TYR A 18 10.78 -2.60 -6.62
CA TYR A 18 10.69 -3.35 -5.36
C TYR A 18 12.04 -3.97 -4.95
N GLN A 19 12.85 -4.40 -5.90
CA GLN A 19 14.10 -5.11 -5.64
C GLN A 19 15.00 -4.43 -4.61
N PRO A 20 15.31 -3.12 -4.68
CA PRO A 20 16.16 -2.46 -3.66
C PRO A 20 15.54 -2.49 -2.25
N TYR A 21 14.21 -2.46 -2.14
CA TYR A 21 13.55 -2.57 -0.83
C TYR A 21 13.77 -3.95 -0.20
N VAL A 22 13.85 -5.00 -1.01
CA VAL A 22 14.15 -6.36 -0.55
C VAL A 22 15.62 -6.52 -0.19
N THR A 23 16.53 -6.05 -1.07
CA THR A 23 17.95 -6.37 -0.96
C THR A 23 18.76 -5.37 -0.11
N GLU A 24 18.26 -4.15 0.08
CA GLU A 24 19.01 -3.08 0.74
C GLU A 24 18.34 -2.53 2.02
N THR A 25 17.08 -2.94 2.29
CA THR A 25 16.31 -2.36 3.40
C THR A 25 15.49 -3.41 4.16
N ALA A 26 15.09 -3.07 5.38
CA ALA A 26 14.09 -3.80 6.14
C ALA A 26 12.66 -3.22 5.99
N ILE A 27 12.42 -2.32 5.03
CA ILE A 27 11.10 -1.74 4.76
C ILE A 27 10.09 -2.83 4.34
N THR A 28 10.55 -3.84 3.63
CA THR A 28 9.82 -5.11 3.45
C THR A 28 10.56 -6.24 4.14
N PHE A 29 9.81 -7.19 4.70
CA PHE A 29 10.39 -8.38 5.31
C PHE A 29 10.55 -9.56 4.34
N GLU A 30 10.26 -9.37 3.05
CA GLU A 30 10.68 -10.33 2.04
C GLU A 30 12.21 -10.42 1.99
N VAL A 31 12.73 -11.64 1.91
CA VAL A 31 14.17 -11.93 1.89
C VAL A 31 14.64 -12.16 0.45
N ASP A 32 13.82 -12.83 -0.35
CA ASP A 32 14.08 -13.10 -1.76
C ASP A 32 13.29 -12.14 -2.65
N VAL A 33 13.93 -11.67 -3.73
CA VAL A 33 13.25 -10.81 -4.70
C VAL A 33 12.29 -11.64 -5.54
N PRO A 34 10.96 -11.36 -5.49
CA PRO A 34 9.99 -12.09 -6.31
C PRO A 34 10.30 -11.97 -7.80
N THR A 35 9.98 -13.02 -8.55
CA THR A 35 10.15 -13.03 -10.02
C THR A 35 9.11 -12.18 -10.72
N VAL A 36 9.32 -11.86 -12.01
CA VAL A 36 8.32 -11.15 -12.82
C VAL A 36 7.00 -11.94 -12.89
N PRO A 37 6.97 -13.25 -13.16
CA PRO A 37 5.74 -14.05 -13.11
C PRO A 37 5.02 -14.00 -11.75
N GLU A 38 5.78 -13.94 -10.65
CA GLU A 38 5.18 -13.78 -9.32
C GLU A 38 4.51 -12.41 -9.18
N PHE A 39 5.10 -11.33 -9.69
CA PHE A 39 4.45 -10.02 -9.72
C PHE A 39 3.19 -10.00 -10.61
N GLU A 40 3.22 -10.65 -11.77
CA GLU A 40 2.03 -10.80 -12.63
C GLU A 40 0.89 -11.52 -11.89
N ARG A 41 1.21 -12.57 -11.16
CA ARG A 41 0.26 -13.30 -10.31
C ARG A 41 -0.30 -12.42 -9.18
N ARG A 42 0.56 -11.64 -8.50
CA ARG A 42 0.15 -10.70 -7.44
C ARG A 42 -0.74 -9.59 -7.99
N ILE A 43 -0.39 -9.00 -9.13
CA ILE A 43 -1.21 -7.99 -9.81
C ILE A 43 -2.59 -8.56 -10.14
N THR A 44 -2.65 -9.74 -10.79
CA THR A 44 -3.91 -10.40 -11.15
C THR A 44 -4.78 -10.65 -9.92
N LYS A 45 -4.17 -11.20 -8.85
CA LYS A 45 -4.87 -11.50 -7.60
C LYS A 45 -5.42 -10.21 -6.95
N THR A 46 -4.62 -9.15 -6.90
CA THR A 46 -5.03 -7.88 -6.29
C THR A 46 -6.16 -7.23 -7.06
N LEU A 47 -6.04 -7.15 -8.39
CA LEU A 47 -7.05 -6.54 -9.26
C LEU A 47 -8.41 -7.22 -9.22
N ALA A 48 -8.50 -8.47 -8.76
CA ALA A 48 -9.77 -9.17 -8.59
C ALA A 48 -10.70 -8.49 -7.56
N GLN A 49 -10.14 -7.75 -6.59
CA GLN A 49 -10.92 -7.15 -5.50
C GLN A 49 -10.48 -5.72 -5.15
N TYR A 50 -9.22 -5.36 -5.37
CA TYR A 50 -8.63 -4.12 -4.89
C TYR A 50 -8.00 -3.31 -6.02
N PRO A 51 -7.95 -1.98 -5.89
CA PRO A 51 -7.21 -1.13 -6.80
C PRO A 51 -5.70 -1.36 -6.69
N TYR A 52 -5.03 -1.29 -7.84
CA TYR A 52 -3.59 -1.33 -7.97
C TYR A 52 -3.19 -0.27 -9.00
N LEU A 53 -2.45 0.74 -8.57
CA LEU A 53 -2.11 1.93 -9.35
C LEU A 53 -0.61 2.03 -9.55
N VAL A 54 -0.22 2.59 -10.71
CA VAL A 54 1.15 2.97 -11.01
C VAL A 54 1.25 4.46 -11.31
N ALA A 55 2.40 5.05 -10.97
CA ALA A 55 2.76 6.41 -11.35
C ALA A 55 3.74 6.37 -12.52
N GLU A 56 3.31 6.89 -13.66
CA GLU A 56 4.10 6.98 -14.88
C GLU A 56 4.58 8.41 -15.12
N VAL A 57 5.88 8.58 -15.36
CA VAL A 57 6.51 9.86 -15.68
C VAL A 57 7.42 9.66 -16.89
N GLY A 58 7.14 10.39 -17.96
CA GLY A 58 7.93 10.29 -19.21
C GLY A 58 7.95 8.87 -19.80
N GLY A 59 6.83 8.13 -19.70
CA GLY A 59 6.72 6.76 -20.20
C GLY A 59 7.38 5.69 -19.32
N LYS A 60 7.85 6.05 -18.11
CA LYS A 60 8.45 5.11 -17.16
C LYS A 60 7.62 5.01 -15.88
N VAL A 61 7.36 3.80 -15.42
CA VAL A 61 6.76 3.56 -14.10
C VAL A 61 7.80 3.82 -13.01
N LEU A 62 7.53 4.80 -12.15
CA LEU A 62 8.44 5.24 -11.07
C LEU A 62 7.89 5.01 -9.67
N GLY A 63 6.69 4.51 -9.55
CA GLY A 63 6.08 4.13 -8.28
C GLY A 63 4.80 3.35 -8.48
N TYR A 64 4.37 2.66 -7.45
CA TYR A 64 3.11 1.94 -7.44
C TYR A 64 2.53 1.88 -6.03
N ALA A 65 1.21 1.77 -5.96
CA ALA A 65 0.50 1.56 -4.72
C ALA A 65 -0.69 0.63 -4.95
N TYR A 66 -1.02 -0.17 -3.95
CA TYR A 66 -2.14 -1.09 -4.01
C TYR A 66 -2.78 -1.28 -2.65
N ALA A 67 -4.00 -1.79 -2.66
CA ALA A 67 -4.69 -2.21 -1.47
C ALA A 67 -4.78 -3.74 -1.41
N SER A 68 -4.95 -4.27 -0.21
CA SER A 68 -5.14 -5.69 0.05
C SER A 68 -6.10 -5.91 1.22
N SER A 69 -6.60 -7.13 1.36
CA SER A 69 -7.39 -7.53 2.53
C SER A 69 -6.55 -7.44 3.80
N TYR A 70 -7.13 -6.86 4.86
CA TYR A 70 -6.52 -6.92 6.19
C TYR A 70 -6.66 -8.33 6.78
N TYR A 71 -7.90 -8.83 6.91
CA TYR A 71 -8.22 -10.19 7.31
C TYR A 71 -9.44 -10.72 6.55
N ALA A 72 -9.53 -12.06 6.42
CA ALA A 72 -10.56 -12.73 5.62
C ALA A 72 -11.93 -12.90 6.32
N ARG A 73 -12.19 -12.21 7.44
CA ARG A 73 -13.48 -12.28 8.15
C ARG A 73 -14.37 -11.11 7.74
N ALA A 74 -15.65 -11.34 7.50
CA ALA A 74 -16.61 -10.35 7.02
C ALA A 74 -16.70 -9.05 7.85
N ALA A 75 -16.42 -9.11 9.16
CA ALA A 75 -16.35 -7.91 10.00
C ALA A 75 -15.25 -6.92 9.58
N TYR A 76 -14.28 -7.35 8.76
CA TYR A 76 -13.20 -6.52 8.22
C TYR A 76 -13.43 -6.05 6.78
N ASP A 77 -14.61 -6.28 6.18
CA ASP A 77 -14.88 -5.96 4.78
C ASP A 77 -14.76 -4.46 4.45
N TRP A 78 -14.84 -3.59 5.45
CA TRP A 78 -14.62 -2.13 5.31
C TRP A 78 -13.19 -1.68 5.60
N THR A 79 -12.28 -2.63 5.89
CA THR A 79 -10.89 -2.36 6.27
C THR A 79 -9.95 -2.91 5.20
N THR A 80 -8.98 -2.11 4.79
CA THR A 80 -7.97 -2.52 3.81
C THR A 80 -6.59 -2.04 4.23
N GLU A 81 -5.57 -2.81 3.88
CA GLU A 81 -4.17 -2.43 4.03
C GLU A 81 -3.66 -1.83 2.73
N LEU A 82 -2.96 -0.70 2.84
CA LEU A 82 -2.35 0.00 1.71
C LEU A 82 -0.84 -0.18 1.72
N SER A 83 -0.28 -0.45 0.55
CA SER A 83 1.16 -0.56 0.33
C SER A 83 1.61 0.40 -0.78
N ILE A 84 2.79 0.99 -0.62
CA ILE A 84 3.37 1.92 -1.59
C ILE A 84 4.87 1.75 -1.70
N TYR A 85 5.36 1.79 -2.93
CA TYR A 85 6.78 1.76 -3.24
C TYR A 85 7.09 2.76 -4.35
N VAL A 86 8.17 3.53 -4.19
CA VAL A 86 8.62 4.55 -5.14
C VAL A 86 10.09 4.29 -5.49
N ALA A 87 10.44 4.37 -6.76
CA ALA A 87 11.80 4.23 -7.22
C ALA A 87 12.74 5.19 -6.46
N LYS A 88 13.93 4.73 -6.11
CA LYS A 88 14.87 5.46 -5.23
C LYS A 88 15.18 6.86 -5.76
N GLU A 89 15.41 6.97 -7.05
CA GLU A 89 15.71 8.22 -7.78
C GLU A 89 14.50 9.17 -7.92
N ALA A 90 13.29 8.67 -7.65
CA ALA A 90 12.05 9.42 -7.80
C ALA A 90 11.42 9.83 -6.45
N ARG A 91 12.08 9.52 -5.35
CA ARG A 91 11.62 9.93 -4.01
C ARG A 91 11.69 11.44 -3.83
N GLY A 92 10.82 11.98 -2.97
CA GLY A 92 10.76 13.43 -2.71
C GLY A 92 10.08 14.25 -3.81
N GLN A 93 9.63 13.62 -4.91
CA GLN A 93 8.99 14.29 -6.06
C GLN A 93 7.45 14.28 -6.02
N GLY A 94 6.85 13.94 -4.88
CA GLY A 94 5.40 13.92 -4.70
C GLY A 94 4.70 12.67 -5.25
N ILE A 95 5.41 11.72 -5.86
CA ILE A 95 4.85 10.51 -6.48
C ILE A 95 4.07 9.68 -5.45
N GLY A 96 4.64 9.45 -4.27
CA GLY A 96 3.97 8.70 -3.22
C GLY A 96 2.67 9.35 -2.77
N SER A 97 2.67 10.69 -2.64
CA SER A 97 1.47 11.44 -2.25
C SER A 97 0.38 11.35 -3.32
N ALA A 98 0.73 11.47 -4.59
CA ALA A 98 -0.22 11.37 -5.69
C ALA A 98 -0.84 9.95 -5.81
N LEU A 99 -0.01 8.90 -5.67
CA LEU A 99 -0.48 7.51 -5.65
C LEU A 99 -1.46 7.26 -4.50
N TYR A 100 -1.12 7.72 -3.28
CA TYR A 100 -1.99 7.53 -2.12
C TYR A 100 -3.30 8.31 -2.25
N THR A 101 -3.27 9.55 -2.79
CA THR A 101 -4.50 10.31 -3.03
C THR A 101 -5.43 9.53 -3.95
N ALA A 102 -4.96 9.10 -5.11
CA ALA A 102 -5.78 8.35 -6.07
C ALA A 102 -6.27 7.01 -5.50
N LEU A 103 -5.39 6.29 -4.77
CA LEU A 103 -5.76 5.01 -4.15
C LEU A 103 -6.83 5.17 -3.07
N GLU A 104 -6.69 6.16 -2.19
CA GLU A 104 -7.66 6.45 -1.13
C GLU A 104 -9.01 6.90 -1.70
N GLU A 105 -9.02 7.74 -2.74
CA GLU A 105 -10.24 8.18 -3.43
C GLU A 105 -10.99 6.99 -4.04
N GLU A 106 -10.28 6.09 -4.72
CA GLU A 106 -10.88 4.90 -5.31
C GLU A 106 -11.42 3.93 -4.24
N LEU A 107 -10.70 3.74 -3.14
CA LEU A 107 -11.14 2.91 -2.03
C LEU A 107 -12.38 3.49 -1.33
N GLN A 108 -12.41 4.81 -1.12
CA GLN A 108 -13.60 5.48 -0.56
C GLN A 108 -14.81 5.32 -1.48
N ALA A 109 -14.63 5.47 -2.79
CA ALA A 109 -15.69 5.25 -3.77
C ALA A 109 -16.23 3.80 -3.77
N ARG A 110 -15.39 2.84 -3.36
CA ARG A 110 -15.78 1.43 -3.18
C ARG A 110 -16.37 1.11 -1.80
N GLY A 111 -16.44 2.10 -0.89
CA GLY A 111 -17.02 1.94 0.45
C GLY A 111 -16.06 1.49 1.54
N TYR A 112 -14.75 1.47 1.31
CA TYR A 112 -13.79 1.20 2.38
C TYR A 112 -13.67 2.41 3.33
N LEU A 113 -13.61 2.14 4.64
CA LEU A 113 -13.69 3.16 5.71
C LEU A 113 -12.48 3.19 6.63
N ARG A 114 -11.67 2.13 6.61
CA ARG A 114 -10.49 1.99 7.46
C ARG A 114 -9.30 1.64 6.58
N PHE A 115 -8.33 2.54 6.54
CA PHE A 115 -7.10 2.35 5.79
C PHE A 115 -5.97 2.09 6.77
N LEU A 116 -5.28 0.98 6.60
CA LEU A 116 -4.16 0.57 7.42
C LEU A 116 -2.87 0.62 6.63
N ALA A 117 -1.79 0.96 7.29
CA ALA A 117 -0.44 0.85 6.77
C ALA A 117 0.46 0.18 7.81
N CYS A 118 1.15 -0.89 7.42
CA CYS A 118 2.17 -1.54 8.21
C CYS A 118 3.55 -0.98 7.80
N ILE A 119 4.27 -0.41 8.75
CA ILE A 119 5.53 0.28 8.49
C ILE A 119 6.62 -0.32 9.38
N ALA A 120 7.66 -0.90 8.75
CA ALA A 120 8.87 -1.29 9.46
C ALA A 120 9.64 -0.03 9.90
N VAL A 121 10.09 0.00 11.14
CA VAL A 121 10.79 1.16 11.71
C VAL A 121 12.26 0.82 12.05
N PRO A 122 13.17 1.82 11.97
CA PRO A 122 12.93 3.25 11.71
C PRO A 122 12.55 3.54 10.24
N ASN A 123 11.54 4.37 10.02
CA ASN A 123 11.13 4.87 8.70
C ASN A 123 10.35 6.18 8.84
N GLU A 124 11.03 7.24 9.32
CA GLU A 124 10.43 8.53 9.63
C GLU A 124 9.76 9.17 8.41
N ALA A 125 10.31 8.96 7.21
CA ALA A 125 9.74 9.50 5.98
C ALA A 125 8.35 8.91 5.68
N SER A 126 8.19 7.61 5.88
CA SER A 126 6.89 6.94 5.72
C SER A 126 5.90 7.39 6.79
N ILE A 127 6.32 7.40 8.06
CA ILE A 127 5.48 7.85 9.17
C ILE A 127 4.98 9.27 8.93
N ALA A 128 5.89 10.21 8.65
CA ALA A 128 5.54 11.61 8.39
C ALA A 128 4.61 11.78 7.17
N MET A 129 4.77 10.97 6.13
CA MET A 129 3.88 10.97 4.98
C MET A 129 2.47 10.53 5.36
N HIS A 130 2.35 9.48 6.18
CA HIS A 130 1.06 8.97 6.65
C HIS A 130 0.39 9.96 7.63
N GLU A 131 1.14 10.54 8.58
CA GLU A 131 0.62 11.55 9.53
C GLU A 131 0.03 12.76 8.79
N LYS A 132 0.75 13.29 7.78
CA LYS A 132 0.26 14.40 6.94
C LYS A 132 -1.03 14.07 6.19
N ARG A 133 -1.35 12.81 6.03
CA ARG A 133 -2.57 12.32 5.37
C ARG A 133 -3.68 11.97 6.37
N GLY A 134 -3.47 12.22 7.66
CA GLY A 134 -4.44 11.97 8.72
C GLY A 134 -4.43 10.54 9.28
N TYR A 135 -3.36 9.77 9.01
CA TYR A 135 -3.16 8.51 9.71
C TYR A 135 -2.62 8.77 11.12
N VAL A 136 -3.03 7.95 12.04
CA VAL A 136 -2.52 7.93 13.42
C VAL A 136 -1.94 6.54 13.74
N GLN A 137 -0.89 6.50 14.54
CA GLN A 137 -0.34 5.23 14.98
C GLN A 137 -1.31 4.55 15.96
N VAL A 138 -1.65 3.30 15.68
CA VAL A 138 -2.61 2.50 16.48
C VAL A 138 -1.97 1.31 17.16
N ALA A 139 -0.79 0.87 16.69
CA ALA A 139 -0.05 -0.23 17.32
C ALA A 139 1.46 -0.11 17.06
N HIS A 140 2.24 -0.73 17.96
CA HIS A 140 3.68 -0.96 17.83
C HIS A 140 3.99 -2.40 18.24
N PHE A 141 4.69 -3.12 17.38
CA PHE A 141 5.13 -4.48 17.64
C PHE A 141 6.66 -4.52 17.68
N PRO A 142 7.26 -4.59 18.87
CA PRO A 142 8.72 -4.63 18.97
C PRO A 142 9.26 -6.00 18.54
N ARG A 143 10.35 -5.98 17.77
CA ARG A 143 11.11 -7.17 17.37
C ARG A 143 10.25 -8.27 16.75
N ILE A 144 9.40 -7.91 15.78
CA ILE A 144 8.45 -8.82 15.14
C ILE A 144 9.02 -9.49 13.89
N GLY A 145 9.95 -8.83 13.17
CA GLY A 145 10.58 -9.33 11.96
C GLY A 145 12.10 -9.44 12.10
N TYR A 146 12.69 -10.51 11.51
CA TYR A 146 14.14 -10.72 11.53
C TYR A 146 14.69 -10.63 10.10
N LYS A 147 15.59 -9.67 9.85
CA LYS A 147 16.21 -9.48 8.55
C LYS A 147 17.57 -8.78 8.72
N PHE A 148 18.56 -9.12 7.86
CA PHE A 148 19.92 -8.60 7.95
C PHE A 148 20.54 -8.79 9.34
N ASP A 149 20.37 -9.98 9.90
CA ASP A 149 20.91 -10.41 11.19
C ASP A 149 20.47 -9.55 12.39
N GLN A 150 19.32 -8.88 12.27
CA GLN A 150 18.75 -8.09 13.35
C GLN A 150 17.22 -8.14 13.39
N TRP A 151 16.67 -7.91 14.59
CA TRP A 151 15.24 -7.78 14.80
C TRP A 151 14.78 -6.36 14.47
N HIS A 152 13.63 -6.28 13.81
CA HIS A 152 12.99 -5.02 13.42
C HIS A 152 11.60 -4.92 14.04
N ASP A 153 11.25 -3.70 14.42
CA ASP A 153 9.90 -3.37 14.88
C ASP A 153 9.02 -2.99 13.69
N ILE A 154 7.71 -3.08 13.88
CA ILE A 154 6.72 -2.46 13.00
C ILE A 154 5.78 -1.57 13.80
N VAL A 155 5.25 -0.55 13.14
CA VAL A 155 4.09 0.19 13.60
C VAL A 155 2.94 0.02 12.62
N TRP A 156 1.72 0.05 13.15
CA TRP A 156 0.52 0.15 12.36
C TRP A 156 -0.02 1.56 12.45
N MET A 157 -0.29 2.15 11.29
CA MET A 157 -0.96 3.44 11.18
C MET A 157 -2.33 3.27 10.56
N GLN A 158 -3.32 3.99 11.05
CA GLN A 158 -4.71 3.89 10.62
C GLN A 158 -5.26 5.26 10.26
N LYS A 159 -5.96 5.35 9.12
CA LYS A 159 -6.85 6.46 8.76
C LYS A 159 -8.29 5.98 8.82
N THR A 160 -9.12 6.75 9.53
CA THR A 160 -10.56 6.54 9.61
C THR A 160 -11.26 7.50 8.69
N ILE A 161 -12.14 7.00 7.83
CA ILE A 161 -13.05 7.79 7.03
C ILE A 161 -14.39 7.77 7.73
N ASP A 162 -14.92 8.96 8.05
CA ASP A 162 -16.24 9.09 8.64
C ASP A 162 -17.30 8.83 7.59
N TRP A 163 -18.20 7.89 7.88
CA TRP A 163 -19.34 7.63 7.03
C TRP A 163 -20.46 8.62 7.32
N PRO A 164 -21.14 9.19 6.31
CA PRO A 164 -22.37 9.91 6.54
C PRO A 164 -23.41 8.96 7.15
N VAL A 165 -23.93 9.31 8.33
CA VAL A 165 -24.81 8.46 9.18
C VAL A 165 -26.02 7.88 8.44
N ASN A 166 -26.42 8.45 7.30
CA ASN A 166 -27.58 8.03 6.52
C ASN A 166 -27.35 6.82 5.58
N THR A 167 -26.10 6.36 5.44
CA THR A 167 -25.74 5.30 4.47
C THR A 167 -25.52 3.92 5.10
N LEU A 168 -25.60 3.79 6.43
CA LEU A 168 -25.49 2.50 7.11
C LEU A 168 -26.59 1.51 6.67
N LYS A 169 -27.76 2.03 6.29
CA LYS A 169 -28.89 1.20 5.78
C LYS A 169 -28.63 0.60 4.39
N GLU A 170 -27.90 1.32 3.52
CA GLU A 170 -27.59 0.83 2.16
C GLU A 170 -26.50 -0.26 2.15
N VAL A 171 -25.72 -0.35 3.22
CA VAL A 171 -24.69 -1.39 3.37
C VAL A 171 -25.29 -2.72 3.80
N GLU A 172 -26.38 -2.69 4.60
CA GLU A 172 -27.11 -3.89 5.02
C GLU A 172 -27.88 -4.54 3.84
N GLU A 173 -28.30 -3.76 2.85
CA GLU A 173 -29.02 -4.24 1.65
C GLU A 173 -28.10 -4.87 0.57
N LYS A 174 -26.77 -4.71 0.69
CA LYS A 174 -25.78 -5.28 -0.23
C LYS A 174 -25.14 -6.60 0.26
N ARG A 175 -25.64 -7.18 1.35
CA ARG A 175 -25.21 -8.48 1.87
C ARG A 175 -26.08 -9.62 1.30
#